data_617fff7670e4b6c19a5b93ad5c40a655
#
_entry.id   617fff7670e4b6c19a5b93ad5c40a655
#
_cell.length_a   1.000
_cell.length_b   1.000
_cell.length_c   1.000
_cell.angle_alpha   90.00
_cell.angle_beta   90.00
_cell.angle_gamma   90.00
#
_symmetry.space_group_name_H-M   'P 1'
#
loop_
_entity.id
_entity.type
_entity.pdbx_description
1 polymer ?
#
loop_
_entity_poly.entity_id
_entity_poly.type
_entity_poly.pdbx_seq_one_letter_code
_entity_poly.pdbx_strand_id
1 'polypeptide(L)'
;MEATNGWQAKFHGAGREDIDVLMLGSGRPFVLEIKEPKIRKIDLPALEEKINKINEGKTAYHNLKFCERNRKAEIKVSSSDAYKIYKALVKCDKPYDKDKLATLNNLDEIHQQTPLRVIHRRADKVRIKHVHNVSCEIIDDTTFEMTVKTEGGLYIKELISGDENRTEPNVGEVLGVKSICEQLDVVEVSEK
;
A
#
# COMPACT_ATOMS: atom_id res chain seq x y z
N MET A 1 23.39 -8.96 7.59
CA MET A 1 24.08 -9.81 8.57
C MET A 1 25.60 -9.64 8.51
N GLU A 2 26.23 -9.72 7.35
CA GLU A 2 27.69 -9.57 7.19
C GLU A 2 28.27 -8.32 7.87
N ALA A 3 27.71 -7.14 7.64
CA ALA A 3 28.22 -5.88 8.18
C ALA A 3 28.24 -5.80 9.71
N THR A 4 27.43 -6.59 10.40
CA THR A 4 27.27 -6.54 11.86
C THR A 4 27.79 -7.78 12.57
N ASN A 5 28.02 -8.87 11.82
CA ASN A 5 28.28 -10.20 12.35
C ASN A 5 27.26 -10.58 13.46
N GLY A 6 26.00 -10.23 13.22
CA GLY A 6 24.89 -10.50 14.13
C GLY A 6 24.30 -11.89 13.88
N TRP A 7 23.53 -12.38 14.86
CA TRP A 7 22.93 -13.70 14.80
C TRP A 7 21.64 -13.75 13.96
N GLN A 8 20.78 -12.74 14.05
CA GLN A 8 19.50 -12.70 13.36
C GLN A 8 19.15 -11.27 12.95
N ALA A 9 18.49 -11.13 11.80
CA ALA A 9 17.85 -9.88 11.37
C ALA A 9 16.32 -10.02 11.40
N LYS A 10 15.62 -8.97 11.82
CA LYS A 10 14.16 -8.84 11.74
C LYS A 10 13.80 -7.56 11.02
N PHE A 11 12.98 -7.69 10.00
CA PHE A 11 12.44 -6.55 9.24
C PHE A 11 11.07 -6.14 9.80
N HIS A 12 10.92 -4.85 10.07
CA HIS A 12 9.67 -4.24 10.53
C HIS A 12 9.31 -3.12 9.56
N GLY A 13 8.28 -3.32 8.74
CA GLY A 13 7.78 -2.31 7.79
C GLY A 13 6.54 -1.61 8.33
N ALA A 14 6.30 -0.39 7.86
CA ALA A 14 5.08 0.37 8.09
C ALA A 14 3.96 -0.14 7.16
N GLY A 15 3.26 -1.19 7.56
CA GLY A 15 2.22 -1.85 6.77
C GLY A 15 2.76 -2.91 5.80
N ARG A 16 1.85 -3.46 5.00
CA ARG A 16 2.14 -4.51 4.01
C ARG A 16 1.09 -4.45 2.90
N GLU A 17 1.53 -4.67 1.68
CA GLU A 17 0.69 -4.83 0.51
C GLU A 17 0.71 -6.28 -0.01
N ASP A 18 -0.07 -6.57 -1.04
CA ASP A 18 -0.04 -7.85 -1.75
C ASP A 18 1.23 -7.98 -2.60
N ILE A 19 1.55 -9.21 -3.01
CA ILE A 19 2.81 -9.52 -3.69
C ILE A 19 2.93 -8.88 -5.07
N ASP A 20 1.82 -8.58 -5.70
CA ASP A 20 1.71 -7.98 -7.03
C ASP A 20 1.59 -6.44 -7.00
N VAL A 21 1.72 -5.82 -5.82
CA VAL A 21 1.67 -4.37 -5.64
C VAL A 21 3.08 -3.81 -5.54
N LEU A 22 3.43 -2.89 -6.43
CA LEU A 22 4.71 -2.21 -6.39
C LEU A 22 4.67 -1.04 -5.40
N MET A 23 5.79 -0.84 -4.71
CA MET A 23 6.03 0.32 -3.85
C MET A 23 6.84 1.35 -4.64
N LEU A 24 6.15 2.29 -5.25
CA LEU A 24 6.73 3.38 -6.03
C LEU A 24 6.74 4.70 -5.22
N GLY A 25 7.27 5.76 -5.79
CA GLY A 25 7.28 7.09 -5.18
C GLY A 25 8.15 7.18 -3.92
N SER A 26 7.60 7.67 -2.81
CA SER A 26 8.35 7.93 -1.57
C SER A 26 8.85 6.69 -0.83
N GLY A 27 8.38 5.50 -1.22
CA GLY A 27 8.73 4.25 -0.55
C GLY A 27 7.98 4.07 0.78
N ARG A 28 8.52 3.21 1.63
CA ARG A 28 7.91 2.82 2.91
C ARG A 28 8.94 2.86 4.04
N PRO A 29 8.61 3.47 5.18
CA PRO A 29 9.45 3.41 6.38
C PRO A 29 9.63 1.97 6.87
N PHE A 30 10.85 1.65 7.29
CA PHE A 30 11.15 0.36 7.90
C PHE A 30 12.18 0.48 9.02
N VAL A 31 12.20 -0.52 9.88
CA VAL A 31 13.28 -0.73 10.85
C VAL A 31 13.85 -2.13 10.65
N LEU A 32 15.16 -2.21 10.50
CA LEU A 32 15.89 -3.47 10.49
C LEU A 32 16.54 -3.68 11.87
N GLU A 33 16.01 -4.63 12.62
CA GLU A 33 16.55 -5.03 13.92
C GLU A 33 17.58 -6.12 13.74
N ILE A 34 18.80 -5.87 14.20
CA ILE A 34 19.85 -6.89 14.24
C ILE A 34 20.02 -7.37 15.68
N LYS A 35 19.92 -8.68 15.89
CA LYS A 35 20.12 -9.30 17.19
C LYS A 35 21.57 -9.69 17.39
N GLU A 36 22.09 -9.45 18.59
CA GLU A 36 23.44 -9.78 19.02
C GLU A 36 24.53 -9.35 18.04
N PRO A 37 24.53 -8.06 17.59
CA PRO A 37 25.56 -7.58 16.68
C PRO A 37 26.92 -7.54 17.40
N LYS A 38 27.94 -8.09 16.77
CA LYS A 38 29.32 -8.02 17.26
C LYS A 38 30.01 -6.72 16.82
N ILE A 39 29.61 -6.20 15.66
CA ILE A 39 30.07 -4.93 15.10
C ILE A 39 28.90 -3.95 15.16
N ARG A 40 29.10 -2.81 15.86
CA ARG A 40 28.07 -1.77 16.05
C ARG A 40 28.37 -0.48 15.33
N LYS A 41 29.64 -0.21 15.03
CA LYS A 41 30.05 0.94 14.22
C LYS A 41 30.04 0.53 12.76
N ILE A 42 29.09 1.06 12.00
CA ILE A 42 28.88 0.73 10.60
C ILE A 42 28.83 2.04 9.83
N ASP A 43 29.51 2.09 8.70
CA ASP A 43 29.35 3.14 7.71
C ASP A 43 28.00 2.89 6.98
N LEU A 44 26.96 3.61 7.40
CA LEU A 44 25.60 3.43 6.84
C LEU A 44 25.50 3.88 5.38
N PRO A 45 26.10 5.00 4.95
CA PRO A 45 26.17 5.38 3.54
C PRO A 45 26.80 4.28 2.65
N ALA A 46 27.95 3.77 3.04
CA ALA A 46 28.61 2.68 2.28
C ALA A 46 27.76 1.38 2.28
N LEU A 47 27.08 1.09 3.39
CA LEU A 47 26.17 -0.04 3.48
C LEU A 47 24.95 0.13 2.57
N GLU A 48 24.36 1.32 2.53
CA GLU A 48 23.22 1.66 1.66
C GLU A 48 23.59 1.47 0.20
N GLU A 49 24.73 2.02 -0.24
CA GLU A 49 25.23 1.84 -1.60
C GLU A 49 25.43 0.36 -1.95
N LYS A 50 26.08 -0.41 -1.06
CA LYS A 50 26.32 -1.84 -1.26
C LYS A 50 25.01 -2.63 -1.40
N ILE A 51 24.04 -2.37 -0.53
CA ILE A 51 22.73 -3.05 -0.56
C ILE A 51 21.99 -2.72 -1.85
N ASN A 52 21.95 -1.47 -2.25
CA ASN A 52 21.26 -1.02 -3.46
C ASN A 52 21.90 -1.63 -4.72
N LYS A 53 23.22 -1.70 -4.78
CA LYS A 53 23.92 -2.36 -5.88
C LYS A 53 23.58 -3.85 -6.01
N ILE A 54 23.50 -4.57 -4.88
CA ILE A 54 23.16 -6.01 -4.86
C ILE A 54 21.70 -6.25 -5.27
N ASN A 55 20.81 -5.31 -4.96
CA ASN A 55 19.37 -5.43 -5.19
C ASN A 55 18.87 -4.57 -6.38
N GLU A 56 19.76 -4.13 -7.23
CA GLU A 56 19.41 -3.32 -8.41
C GLU A 56 18.27 -3.95 -9.23
N GLY A 57 17.29 -3.13 -9.60
CA GLY A 57 16.09 -3.57 -10.33
C GLY A 57 15.04 -4.33 -9.50
N LYS A 58 15.28 -4.56 -8.19
CA LYS A 58 14.34 -5.26 -7.31
C LYS A 58 13.85 -4.40 -6.15
N THR A 59 14.76 -3.81 -5.40
CA THR A 59 14.47 -2.94 -4.26
C THR A 59 15.53 -1.86 -4.13
N ALA A 60 15.12 -0.70 -3.59
CA ALA A 60 16.02 0.39 -3.24
C ALA A 60 15.79 0.80 -1.79
N TYR A 61 16.85 1.14 -1.10
CA TYR A 61 16.86 1.58 0.30
C TYR A 61 17.50 2.95 0.40
N HIS A 62 16.89 3.85 1.15
CA HIS A 62 17.34 5.24 1.26
C HIS A 62 17.30 5.72 2.70
N ASN A 63 18.21 6.64 3.03
CA ASN A 63 18.25 7.32 4.31
C ASN A 63 18.44 6.38 5.52
N LEU A 64 19.33 5.40 5.40
CA LEU A 64 19.66 4.52 6.52
C LEU A 64 20.24 5.34 7.67
N LYS A 65 19.68 5.16 8.86
CA LYS A 65 20.14 5.78 10.09
C LYS A 65 19.95 4.87 11.29
N PHE A 66 20.78 5.05 12.32
CA PHE A 66 20.50 4.40 13.60
C PHE A 66 19.26 5.00 14.24
N CYS A 67 18.49 4.18 14.91
CA CYS A 67 17.28 4.61 15.61
C CYS A 67 17.15 3.91 16.97
N GLU A 68 16.34 4.48 17.83
CA GLU A 68 16.00 3.93 19.13
C GLU A 68 15.15 2.65 19.03
N ARG A 69 15.18 1.84 20.07
CA ARG A 69 14.50 0.53 20.12
C ARG A 69 12.99 0.63 19.97
N ASN A 70 12.38 1.72 20.42
CA ASN A 70 10.94 2.00 20.34
C ASN A 70 10.48 2.29 18.91
N ARG A 71 11.36 2.76 18.00
CA ARG A 71 11.00 3.14 16.62
C ARG A 71 10.25 2.02 15.87
N LYS A 72 10.57 0.76 16.11
CA LYS A 72 9.87 -0.38 15.50
C LYS A 72 8.41 -0.53 15.93
N ALA A 73 8.06 -0.04 17.14
CA ALA A 73 6.67 0.00 17.58
C ALA A 73 5.96 1.24 17.00
N GLU A 74 6.63 2.37 16.98
CA GLU A 74 6.11 3.63 16.45
C GLU A 74 5.67 3.50 14.99
N ILE A 75 6.51 2.93 14.11
CA ILE A 75 6.15 2.75 12.69
C ILE A 75 4.97 1.80 12.47
N LYS A 76 4.68 0.90 13.41
CA LYS A 76 3.51 0.01 13.33
C LYS A 76 2.24 0.73 13.77
N VAL A 77 2.31 1.56 14.80
CA VAL A 77 1.17 2.35 15.29
C VAL A 77 0.84 3.45 14.28
N SER A 78 1.82 4.21 13.83
CA SER A 78 1.61 5.29 12.86
C SER A 78 1.02 4.78 11.54
N SER A 79 1.29 3.54 11.15
CA SER A 79 0.77 2.97 9.90
C SER A 79 -0.73 2.69 9.92
N SER A 80 -1.39 2.61 11.09
CA SER A 80 -2.84 2.44 11.20
C SER A 80 -3.61 3.74 10.96
N ASP A 81 -3.00 4.88 11.33
CA ASP A 81 -3.59 6.21 11.27
C ASP A 81 -3.04 7.04 10.09
N ALA A 82 -2.06 6.48 9.38
CA ALA A 82 -1.45 7.10 8.22
C ALA A 82 -2.39 7.02 7.02
N TYR A 83 -2.40 8.06 6.19
CA TYR A 83 -2.99 7.94 4.86
C TYR A 83 -2.02 7.25 3.91
N LYS A 84 -2.56 6.68 2.86
CA LYS A 84 -1.82 6.14 1.73
C LYS A 84 -2.39 6.64 0.42
N ILE A 85 -1.52 6.80 -0.57
CA ILE A 85 -1.92 7.14 -1.93
C ILE A 85 -1.56 5.94 -2.82
N TYR A 86 -2.56 5.48 -3.54
CA TYR A 86 -2.44 4.39 -4.49
C TYR A 86 -2.74 4.87 -5.91
N LYS A 87 -2.12 4.22 -6.87
CA LYS A 87 -2.38 4.36 -8.29
C LYS A 87 -2.83 3.02 -8.82
N ALA A 88 -4.04 2.95 -9.38
CA ALA A 88 -4.66 1.72 -9.84
C ALA A 88 -5.02 1.82 -11.31
N LEU A 89 -4.64 0.83 -12.11
CA LEU A 89 -5.20 0.63 -13.44
C LEU A 89 -6.51 -0.14 -13.30
N VAL A 90 -7.61 0.53 -13.61
CA VAL A 90 -8.97 -0.03 -13.51
C VAL A 90 -9.45 -0.43 -14.89
N LYS A 91 -9.93 -1.67 -14.99
CA LYS A 91 -10.54 -2.21 -16.20
C LYS A 91 -11.98 -2.59 -15.97
N CYS A 92 -12.85 -2.13 -16.86
CA CYS A 92 -14.28 -2.38 -16.86
C CYS A 92 -14.64 -3.47 -17.88
N ASP A 93 -15.68 -4.24 -17.60
CA ASP A 93 -16.17 -5.32 -18.50
C ASP A 93 -16.88 -4.77 -19.77
N LYS A 94 -17.29 -3.51 -19.75
CA LYS A 94 -17.93 -2.79 -20.84
C LYS A 94 -17.65 -1.29 -20.73
N PRO A 95 -17.91 -0.49 -21.77
CA PRO A 95 -17.76 0.96 -21.71
C PRO A 95 -18.54 1.56 -20.54
N TYR A 96 -17.90 2.47 -19.82
CA TYR A 96 -18.46 3.20 -18.69
C TYR A 96 -18.82 4.63 -19.10
N ASP A 97 -19.72 5.23 -18.35
CA ASP A 97 -20.07 6.64 -18.50
C ASP A 97 -18.95 7.52 -17.93
N LYS A 98 -18.26 8.24 -18.82
CA LYS A 98 -17.10 9.09 -18.48
C LYS A 98 -17.48 10.24 -17.53
N ASP A 99 -18.71 10.72 -17.60
CA ASP A 99 -19.20 11.79 -16.71
C ASP A 99 -19.32 11.32 -15.26
N LYS A 100 -19.50 10.02 -15.05
CA LYS A 100 -19.54 9.42 -13.71
C LYS A 100 -18.18 9.31 -13.05
N LEU A 101 -17.06 9.37 -13.78
CA LEU A 101 -15.72 9.32 -13.16
C LEU A 101 -15.53 10.43 -12.13
N ALA A 102 -16.03 11.64 -12.41
CA ALA A 102 -15.95 12.74 -11.47
C ALA A 102 -16.70 12.47 -10.16
N THR A 103 -17.75 11.64 -10.20
CA THR A 103 -18.54 11.29 -9.02
C THR A 103 -17.82 10.33 -8.07
N LEU A 104 -16.78 9.64 -8.53
CA LEU A 104 -15.91 8.81 -7.66
C LEU A 104 -15.24 9.64 -6.57
N ASN A 105 -15.03 10.93 -6.78
CA ASN A 105 -14.50 11.83 -5.73
C ASN A 105 -15.47 12.06 -4.56
N ASN A 106 -16.72 11.62 -4.69
CA ASN A 106 -17.71 11.65 -3.60
C ASN A 106 -17.65 10.39 -2.72
N LEU A 107 -16.82 9.42 -3.06
CA LEU A 107 -16.53 8.29 -2.15
C LEU A 107 -15.86 8.83 -0.89
N ASP A 108 -16.43 8.52 0.26
CA ASP A 108 -15.91 8.92 1.58
C ASP A 108 -15.91 7.72 2.51
N GLU A 109 -17.00 7.44 3.21
CA GLU A 109 -17.11 6.31 4.12
C GLU A 109 -17.35 5.01 3.37
N ILE A 110 -16.47 4.04 3.55
CA ILE A 110 -16.50 2.72 2.92
C ILE A 110 -16.69 1.64 3.99
N HIS A 111 -17.77 0.89 3.87
CA HIS A 111 -18.03 -0.30 4.66
C HIS A 111 -17.40 -1.50 3.97
N GLN A 112 -16.30 -1.99 4.51
CA GLN A 112 -15.54 -3.06 3.88
C GLN A 112 -15.46 -4.28 4.80
N GLN A 113 -16.11 -5.35 4.40
CA GLN A 113 -15.96 -6.65 5.04
C GLN A 113 -14.61 -7.27 4.65
N THR A 114 -14.10 -8.16 5.47
CA THR A 114 -12.83 -8.84 5.17
C THR A 114 -12.89 -9.47 3.78
N PRO A 115 -11.97 -9.15 2.86
CA PRO A 115 -11.99 -9.66 1.50
C PRO A 115 -12.00 -11.18 1.41
N LEU A 116 -12.76 -11.73 0.46
CA LEU A 116 -12.85 -13.18 0.23
C LEU A 116 -11.45 -13.81 0.05
N ARG A 117 -10.55 -13.13 -0.67
CA ARG A 117 -9.20 -13.63 -0.93
C ARG A 117 -8.31 -13.77 0.31
N VAL A 118 -8.67 -13.13 1.42
CA VAL A 118 -7.88 -13.17 2.68
C VAL A 118 -8.67 -13.73 3.88
N ILE A 119 -9.93 -14.11 3.71
CA ILE A 119 -10.80 -14.61 4.78
C ILE A 119 -10.22 -15.83 5.49
N HIS A 120 -9.46 -16.67 4.76
CA HIS A 120 -8.81 -17.88 5.30
C HIS A 120 -7.74 -17.58 6.37
N ARG A 121 -7.25 -16.34 6.45
CA ARG A 121 -6.16 -15.93 7.38
C ARG A 121 -6.51 -14.72 8.25
N ARG A 122 -7.72 -14.18 8.13
CA ARG A 122 -8.18 -13.01 8.89
C ARG A 122 -9.60 -13.22 9.40
N ALA A 123 -9.90 -12.68 10.57
CA ALA A 123 -11.26 -12.68 11.09
C ALA A 123 -12.19 -11.91 10.15
N ASP A 124 -13.34 -12.50 9.83
CA ASP A 124 -14.37 -11.86 9.01
C ASP A 124 -15.03 -10.73 9.81
N LYS A 125 -14.79 -9.49 9.39
CA LYS A 125 -15.26 -8.27 10.06
C LYS A 125 -15.57 -7.20 9.03
N VAL A 126 -16.61 -6.43 9.27
CA VAL A 126 -16.82 -5.15 8.59
C VAL A 126 -15.92 -4.10 9.25
N ARG A 127 -15.25 -3.32 8.43
CA ARG A 127 -14.43 -2.18 8.82
C ARG A 127 -14.93 -0.95 8.09
N ILE A 128 -15.08 0.12 8.83
CA ILE A 128 -15.37 1.44 8.24
C ILE A 128 -14.03 2.10 7.97
N LYS A 129 -13.84 2.58 6.75
CA LYS A 129 -12.65 3.25 6.26
C LYS A 129 -13.01 4.44 5.40
N HIS A 130 -12.15 5.46 5.38
CA HIS A 130 -12.41 6.66 4.61
C HIS A 130 -11.52 6.80 3.39
N VAL A 131 -12.13 7.22 2.30
CA VAL A 131 -11.46 7.73 1.10
C VAL A 131 -11.42 9.25 1.22
N HIS A 132 -10.24 9.83 1.06
CA HIS A 132 -10.04 11.27 1.21
C HIS A 132 -10.10 12.01 -0.11
N ASN A 133 -9.69 11.36 -1.19
CA ASN A 133 -9.69 11.94 -2.53
C ASN A 133 -9.59 10.84 -3.58
N VAL A 134 -10.26 11.04 -4.71
CA VAL A 134 -10.13 10.21 -5.92
C VAL A 134 -9.93 11.13 -7.11
N SER A 135 -8.98 10.81 -7.96
CA SER A 135 -8.85 11.41 -9.30
C SER A 135 -8.66 10.32 -10.35
N CYS A 136 -9.19 10.53 -11.53
CA CYS A 136 -9.15 9.55 -12.61
C CYS A 136 -8.64 10.18 -13.90
N GLU A 137 -7.84 9.42 -14.64
CA GLU A 137 -7.37 9.75 -15.98
C GLU A 137 -7.87 8.69 -16.96
N ILE A 138 -8.62 9.12 -17.99
CA ILE A 138 -9.19 8.22 -19.01
C ILE A 138 -8.08 7.71 -19.91
N ILE A 139 -8.03 6.39 -20.10
CA ILE A 139 -7.15 5.75 -21.06
C ILE A 139 -7.93 5.37 -22.33
N ASP A 140 -9.04 4.64 -22.16
CA ASP A 140 -9.94 4.27 -23.24
C ASP A 140 -11.39 4.14 -22.72
N ASP A 141 -12.30 3.57 -23.52
CA ASP A 141 -13.71 3.44 -23.15
C ASP A 141 -13.98 2.41 -22.03
N THR A 142 -13.04 1.54 -21.73
CA THR A 142 -13.14 0.49 -20.72
C THR A 142 -12.05 0.55 -19.64
N THR A 143 -11.08 1.45 -19.79
CA THR A 143 -9.89 1.52 -18.95
C THR A 143 -9.61 2.94 -18.49
N PHE A 144 -9.32 3.11 -17.22
CA PHE A 144 -8.85 4.38 -16.66
C PHE A 144 -7.83 4.16 -15.55
N GLU A 145 -7.00 5.14 -15.32
CA GLU A 145 -6.11 5.17 -14.17
C GLU A 145 -6.77 5.93 -13.03
N MET A 146 -6.80 5.34 -11.85
CA MET A 146 -7.37 5.93 -10.64
C MET A 146 -6.26 6.18 -9.62
N THR A 147 -6.11 7.43 -9.20
CA THR A 147 -5.31 7.79 -8.03
C THR A 147 -6.24 7.98 -6.85
N VAL A 148 -6.01 7.25 -5.76
CA VAL A 148 -6.87 7.29 -4.58
C VAL A 148 -6.05 7.50 -3.31
N LYS A 149 -6.46 8.48 -2.50
CA LYS A 149 -5.93 8.75 -1.15
C LYS A 149 -6.91 8.21 -0.12
N THR A 150 -6.41 7.34 0.77
CA THR A 150 -7.27 6.65 1.75
C THR A 150 -6.62 6.56 3.12
N GLU A 151 -7.41 6.26 4.13
CA GLU A 151 -6.89 5.73 5.38
C GLU A 151 -6.13 4.42 5.20
N GLY A 152 -5.18 4.16 6.09
CA GLY A 152 -4.47 2.88 6.11
C GLY A 152 -5.40 1.70 6.38
N GLY A 153 -5.22 0.61 5.62
CA GLY A 153 -5.94 -0.65 5.81
C GLY A 153 -7.21 -0.83 4.98
N LEU A 154 -7.57 0.12 4.13
CA LEU A 154 -8.56 -0.09 3.07
C LEU A 154 -7.97 -1.00 1.99
N TYR A 155 -8.73 -1.99 1.54
CA TYR A 155 -8.36 -2.91 0.48
C TYR A 155 -8.79 -2.32 -0.87
N ILE A 156 -7.84 -1.82 -1.63
CA ILE A 156 -8.10 -1.05 -2.86
C ILE A 156 -8.68 -1.89 -4.00
N LYS A 157 -8.23 -3.12 -4.15
CA LYS A 157 -8.77 -4.04 -5.16
C LYS A 157 -10.27 -4.27 -4.95
N GLU A 158 -10.67 -4.42 -3.70
CA GLU A 158 -12.06 -4.62 -3.31
C GLU A 158 -12.88 -3.31 -3.36
N LEU A 159 -12.27 -2.16 -3.09
CA LEU A 159 -12.90 -0.86 -3.35
C LEU A 159 -13.29 -0.72 -4.83
N ILE A 160 -12.47 -1.28 -5.74
CA ILE A 160 -12.73 -1.23 -7.17
C ILE A 160 -13.79 -2.25 -7.58
N SER A 161 -13.67 -3.50 -7.16
CA SER A 161 -14.50 -4.63 -7.61
C SER A 161 -15.81 -4.82 -6.83
N GLY A 162 -15.90 -4.29 -5.60
CA GLY A 162 -17.02 -4.55 -4.70
C GLY A 162 -16.93 -5.88 -3.94
N ASP A 163 -16.09 -6.84 -4.37
CA ASP A 163 -15.87 -8.14 -3.72
C ASP A 163 -17.20 -8.85 -3.36
N GLU A 164 -18.09 -9.01 -4.34
CA GLU A 164 -19.42 -9.62 -4.17
C GLU A 164 -20.30 -8.91 -3.11
N ASN A 165 -20.34 -7.57 -3.15
CA ASN A 165 -21.05 -6.68 -2.23
C ASN A 165 -20.48 -6.70 -0.78
N ARG A 166 -19.21 -7.08 -0.62
CA ARG A 166 -18.50 -7.00 0.66
C ARG A 166 -17.81 -5.65 0.87
N THR A 167 -17.82 -4.79 -0.14
CA THR A 167 -17.31 -3.42 -0.08
C THR A 167 -18.35 -2.46 -0.67
N GLU A 168 -18.86 -1.56 0.16
CA GLU A 168 -19.93 -0.60 -0.21
C GLU A 168 -19.65 0.79 0.40
N PRO A 169 -19.80 1.86 -0.40
CA PRO A 169 -19.89 1.85 -1.87
C PRO A 169 -18.58 1.44 -2.54
N ASN A 170 -18.64 1.08 -3.83
CA ASN A 170 -17.48 0.70 -4.62
C ASN A 170 -17.50 1.31 -6.02
N VAL A 171 -16.33 1.28 -6.69
CA VAL A 171 -16.16 1.91 -8.01
C VAL A 171 -17.07 1.29 -9.07
N GLY A 172 -17.18 -0.05 -9.11
CA GLY A 172 -18.04 -0.74 -10.07
C GLY A 172 -19.50 -0.37 -9.93
N GLU A 173 -20.00 -0.24 -8.70
CA GLU A 173 -21.36 0.19 -8.40
C GLU A 173 -21.63 1.63 -8.87
N VAL A 174 -20.75 2.56 -8.53
CA VAL A 174 -20.87 3.98 -8.93
C VAL A 174 -20.90 4.13 -10.45
N LEU A 175 -20.05 3.39 -11.16
CA LEU A 175 -19.99 3.44 -12.63
C LEU A 175 -21.10 2.61 -13.30
N GLY A 176 -21.74 1.67 -12.57
CA GLY A 176 -22.74 0.75 -13.11
C GLY A 176 -22.17 -0.32 -14.05
N VAL A 177 -20.89 -0.67 -13.87
CA VAL A 177 -20.15 -1.67 -14.66
C VAL A 177 -19.28 -2.53 -13.74
N LYS A 178 -19.03 -3.79 -14.10
CA LYS A 178 -18.07 -4.59 -13.36
C LYS A 178 -16.66 -4.06 -13.60
N SER A 179 -15.95 -3.78 -12.52
CA SER A 179 -14.61 -3.21 -12.55
C SER A 179 -13.64 -4.09 -11.80
N ILE A 180 -12.41 -4.19 -12.31
CA ILE A 180 -11.31 -4.90 -11.67
C ILE A 180 -10.08 -4.00 -11.59
N CYS A 181 -9.27 -4.23 -10.59
CA CYS A 181 -7.95 -3.63 -10.46
C CYS A 181 -6.93 -4.51 -11.20
N GLU A 182 -6.48 -4.06 -12.37
CA GLU A 182 -5.52 -4.82 -13.19
C GLU A 182 -4.09 -4.63 -12.68
N GLN A 183 -3.75 -3.41 -12.27
CA GLN A 183 -2.46 -3.07 -11.66
C GLN A 183 -2.69 -2.15 -10.46
N LEU A 184 -1.89 -2.30 -9.42
CA LEU A 184 -1.94 -1.47 -8.23
C LEU A 184 -0.53 -1.12 -7.77
N ASP A 185 -0.29 0.18 -7.58
CA ASP A 185 0.96 0.71 -7.08
C ASP A 185 0.72 1.59 -5.85
N VAL A 186 1.63 1.56 -4.90
CA VAL A 186 1.65 2.50 -3.77
C VAL A 186 2.58 3.65 -4.12
N VAL A 187 2.04 4.85 -4.12
CA VAL A 187 2.77 6.08 -4.47
C VAL A 187 3.28 6.79 -3.23
N GLU A 188 2.51 6.74 -2.14
CA GLU A 188 2.88 7.39 -0.89
C GLU A 188 2.34 6.63 0.32
N VAL A 189 3.15 6.55 1.35
CA VAL A 189 2.77 6.13 2.71
C VAL A 189 3.17 7.26 3.64
N SER A 190 2.18 7.99 4.20
CA SER A 190 2.51 9.09 5.10
C SER A 190 3.13 8.57 6.40
N GLU A 191 4.11 9.29 6.91
CA GLU A 191 4.51 9.23 8.32
C GLU A 191 3.73 10.31 9.08
N LYS A 192 3.09 9.94 10.18
CA LYS A 192 2.64 10.92 11.18
C LYS A 192 3.72 11.19 12.19
#